data_e856c491b633661c216c93f09de8c438
#
_entry.id   e856c491b633661c216c93f09de8c438
#
_cell.length_a   1.000
_cell.length_b   1.000
_cell.length_c   1.000
_cell.angle_alpha   90.00
_cell.angle_beta   90.00
_cell.angle_gamma   90.00
#
_symmetry.space_group_name_H-M   'P 1'
#
loop_
_entity.id
_entity.type
_entity.pdbx_description
1 polymer ?
#
loop_
_entity_poly.entity_id
_entity_poly.type
_entity_poly.pdbx_seq_one_letter_code
_entity_poly.pdbx_strand_id
1 'polypeptide(L)'
;MTINTTHRPAGGDEECRIRIAAAGDVHYGRDGDRERAREAFASLEGRVDMILLAGDLTTHGEPEQAAILGDAVRDVDVPVLTVLGNHDHHSNRAADVTAVLEEAGVVVLDRSHHVLEVCGAELGVVGTKGFVGGFAGSHIPDFGEP
;
A
#
# COMPACT_ATOMS: atom_id res chain seq x y z
N MET A 1 8.27 -3.05 -9.00
CA MET A 1 6.80 -3.08 -8.92
C MET A 1 6.29 -4.22 -9.79
N THR A 2 5.54 -5.14 -9.20
CA THR A 2 5.05 -6.34 -9.91
C THR A 2 3.57 -6.15 -10.23
N ILE A 3 3.17 -6.32 -11.49
CA ILE A 3 1.76 -6.28 -11.90
C ILE A 3 1.26 -7.72 -11.98
N ASN A 4 0.36 -8.11 -11.09
CA ASN A 4 -0.33 -9.39 -11.12
C ASN A 4 -1.75 -9.19 -11.66
N THR A 5 -2.14 -10.02 -12.62
CA THR A 5 -3.49 -10.00 -13.20
C THR A 5 -4.26 -11.22 -12.68
N THR A 6 -5.31 -10.99 -11.90
CA THR A 6 -6.24 -12.05 -11.51
C THR A 6 -7.41 -12.11 -12.49
N HIS A 7 -7.76 -13.32 -12.87
CA HIS A 7 -8.80 -13.60 -13.86
C HIS A 7 -10.05 -14.16 -13.19
N ARG A 8 -11.24 -13.59 -13.45
CA ARG A 8 -12.52 -14.15 -13.08
C ARG A 8 -13.37 -14.36 -14.32
N PRO A 9 -13.86 -15.58 -14.60
CA PRO A 9 -14.88 -15.79 -15.62
C PRO A 9 -16.22 -15.27 -15.09
N ALA A 10 -16.74 -14.20 -15.67
CA ALA A 10 -18.15 -13.82 -15.52
C ALA A 10 -18.93 -14.45 -16.69
N GLY A 11 -20.09 -15.02 -16.40
CA GLY A 11 -20.97 -15.55 -17.43
C GLY A 11 -21.52 -14.43 -18.32
N GLY A 12 -20.95 -14.32 -19.50
CA GLY A 12 -21.23 -13.28 -20.53
C GLY A 12 -19.93 -12.90 -21.20
N ASP A 13 -19.91 -12.83 -22.51
CA ASP A 13 -18.75 -12.82 -23.42
C ASP A 13 -17.63 -11.75 -23.23
N GLU A 14 -17.58 -11.00 -22.11
CA GLU A 14 -16.45 -10.14 -21.79
C GLU A 14 -15.74 -10.59 -20.51
N GLU A 15 -14.53 -11.10 -20.67
CA GLU A 15 -13.63 -11.41 -19.54
C GLU A 15 -13.25 -10.12 -18.78
N CYS A 16 -13.77 -9.93 -17.56
CA CYS A 16 -13.27 -8.88 -16.67
C CYS A 16 -11.88 -9.25 -16.17
N ARG A 17 -10.90 -8.43 -16.46
CA ARG A 17 -9.52 -8.54 -15.95
C ARG A 17 -9.22 -7.39 -15.02
N ILE A 18 -8.93 -7.69 -13.77
CA ILE A 18 -8.50 -6.70 -12.78
C ILE A 18 -6.97 -6.64 -12.78
N ARG A 19 -6.43 -5.48 -13.09
CA ARG A 19 -4.99 -5.21 -13.12
C ARG A 19 -4.58 -4.55 -11.82
N ILE A 20 -3.71 -5.20 -11.06
CA ILE A 20 -3.26 -4.71 -9.76
C ILE A 20 -1.78 -4.40 -9.83
N ALA A 21 -1.39 -3.17 -9.49
CA ALA A 21 -0.01 -2.85 -9.17
C ALA A 21 0.23 -3.12 -7.68
N ALA A 22 1.29 -3.84 -7.36
CA ALA A 22 1.66 -4.10 -5.97
C ALA A 22 3.13 -3.80 -5.73
N ALA A 23 3.43 -3.18 -4.58
CA ALA A 23 4.77 -2.93 -4.11
C ALA A 23 4.82 -3.01 -2.58
N GLY A 24 5.98 -3.33 -2.02
CA GLY A 24 6.31 -3.17 -0.61
C GLY A 24 7.69 -2.55 -0.49
N ASP A 25 8.10 -2.23 0.75
CA ASP A 25 9.45 -1.77 1.06
C ASP A 25 9.88 -0.55 0.23
N VAL A 26 9.00 0.42 0.05
CA VAL A 26 9.29 1.62 -0.75
C VAL A 26 10.18 2.61 -0.01
N HIS A 27 10.16 2.61 1.34
CA HIS A 27 11.06 3.33 2.23
C HIS A 27 11.27 4.80 1.86
N TYR A 28 10.21 5.55 1.64
CA TYR A 28 10.31 6.98 1.36
C TYR A 28 10.88 7.74 2.57
N GLY A 29 11.68 8.77 2.31
CA GLY A 29 12.29 9.60 3.35
C GLY A 29 13.66 10.21 2.96
N ARG A 30 14.10 10.02 1.72
CA ARG A 30 15.36 10.55 1.21
C ARG A 30 15.11 11.68 0.22
N ASP A 31 16.15 12.47 -0.02
CA ASP A 31 16.14 13.48 -1.07
C ASP A 31 15.85 12.85 -2.44
N GLY A 32 14.95 13.48 -3.19
CA GLY A 32 14.50 13.00 -4.51
C GLY A 32 13.40 11.94 -4.49
N ASP A 33 13.00 11.42 -3.32
CA ASP A 33 11.94 10.41 -3.23
C ASP A 33 10.59 10.95 -3.71
N ARG A 34 10.30 12.22 -3.47
CA ARG A 34 9.06 12.86 -3.89
C ARG A 34 8.87 12.82 -5.41
N GLU A 35 9.92 13.12 -6.17
CA GLU A 35 9.88 13.07 -7.63
C GLU A 35 9.78 11.63 -8.13
N ARG A 36 10.59 10.73 -7.57
CA ARG A 36 10.54 9.31 -7.92
C ARG A 36 9.18 8.67 -7.63
N ALA A 37 8.56 9.03 -6.50
CA ALA A 37 7.22 8.58 -6.16
C ALA A 37 6.20 9.05 -7.22
N ARG A 38 6.19 10.34 -7.54
CA ARG A 38 5.30 10.91 -8.56
C ARG A 38 5.47 10.23 -9.93
N GLU A 39 6.70 10.07 -10.40
CA GLU A 39 6.98 9.39 -11.66
C GLU A 39 6.49 7.93 -11.65
N ALA A 40 6.73 7.20 -10.53
CA ALA A 40 6.30 5.83 -10.38
C ALA A 40 4.79 5.70 -10.47
N PHE A 41 4.03 6.52 -9.74
CA PHE A 41 2.57 6.47 -9.75
C PHE A 41 1.99 6.97 -11.07
N ALA A 42 2.51 8.05 -11.65
CA ALA A 42 2.10 8.53 -12.96
C ALA A 42 2.28 7.48 -14.07
N SER A 43 3.31 6.64 -13.96
CA SER A 43 3.54 5.54 -14.91
C SER A 43 2.45 4.47 -14.91
N LEU A 44 1.59 4.44 -13.88
CA LEU A 44 0.50 3.46 -13.73
C LEU A 44 -0.83 3.95 -14.29
N GLU A 45 -0.94 5.22 -14.62
CA GLU A 45 -2.17 5.83 -15.13
C GLU A 45 -2.73 5.05 -16.34
N GLY A 46 -4.02 4.70 -16.28
CA GLY A 46 -4.72 3.91 -17.30
C GLY A 46 -4.22 2.46 -17.47
N ARG A 47 -3.24 2.02 -16.69
CA ARG A 47 -2.63 0.69 -16.81
C ARG A 47 -3.08 -0.29 -15.73
N VAL A 48 -3.61 0.21 -14.63
CA VAL A 48 -4.04 -0.58 -13.46
C VAL A 48 -5.43 -0.15 -13.02
N ASP A 49 -6.10 -1.03 -12.29
CA ASP A 49 -7.44 -0.80 -11.76
C ASP A 49 -7.40 -0.57 -10.24
N MET A 50 -6.29 -0.89 -9.58
CA MET A 50 -6.01 -0.58 -8.18
C MET A 50 -4.52 -0.72 -7.86
N ILE A 51 -4.10 -0.14 -6.73
CA ILE A 51 -2.72 -0.21 -6.22
C ILE A 51 -2.75 -0.75 -4.80
N LEU A 52 -1.87 -1.72 -4.53
CA LEU A 52 -1.66 -2.31 -3.20
C LEU A 52 -0.23 -2.03 -2.73
N LEU A 53 -0.10 -1.48 -1.52
CA LEU A 53 1.20 -1.25 -0.89
C LEU A 53 1.31 -2.15 0.36
N ALA A 54 2.37 -2.93 0.43
CA ALA A 54 2.53 -4.00 1.42
C ALA A 54 3.47 -3.60 2.57
N GLY A 55 3.31 -2.39 3.10
CA GLY A 55 4.07 -1.89 4.24
C GLY A 55 5.47 -1.37 3.93
N ASP A 56 6.14 -0.91 4.97
CA ASP A 56 7.43 -0.23 4.94
C ASP A 56 7.44 0.94 3.94
N LEU A 57 6.42 1.80 4.12
CA LEU A 57 6.16 2.94 3.27
C LEU A 57 7.17 4.06 3.51
N THR A 58 7.60 4.18 4.76
CA THR A 58 8.53 5.21 5.26
C THR A 58 9.84 4.58 5.71
N THR A 59 10.90 5.37 5.77
CA THR A 59 12.19 4.89 6.27
C THR A 59 12.19 4.78 7.81
N HIS A 60 11.50 5.71 8.49
CA HIS A 60 11.58 5.84 9.95
C HIS A 60 10.21 6.04 10.64
N GLY A 61 9.10 5.92 9.94
CA GLY A 61 7.76 6.10 10.50
C GLY A 61 7.40 7.57 10.78
N GLU A 62 8.04 8.50 10.10
CA GLU A 62 7.74 9.93 10.26
C GLU A 62 6.60 10.36 9.34
N PRO A 63 5.61 11.14 9.82
CA PRO A 63 4.50 11.63 9.00
C PRO A 63 4.94 12.43 7.78
N GLU A 64 6.04 13.17 7.91
CA GLU A 64 6.66 13.95 6.82
C GLU A 64 7.15 13.04 5.67
N GLN A 65 7.56 11.81 6.00
CA GLN A 65 7.94 10.79 5.03
C GLN A 65 6.69 10.17 4.38
N ALA A 66 5.64 9.92 5.17
CA ALA A 66 4.35 9.46 4.66
C ALA A 66 3.72 10.49 3.70
N ALA A 67 3.91 11.78 3.94
CA ALA A 67 3.44 12.84 3.05
C ALA A 67 4.06 12.79 1.64
N ILE A 68 5.24 12.17 1.48
CA ILE A 68 5.84 11.93 0.15
C ILE A 68 4.94 11.02 -0.67
N LEU A 69 4.49 9.92 -0.07
CA LEU A 69 3.54 9.00 -0.68
C LEU A 69 2.17 9.67 -0.89
N GLY A 70 1.65 10.35 0.15
CA GLY A 70 0.38 11.06 0.07
C GLY A 70 0.31 12.05 -1.10
N ASP A 71 1.37 12.85 -1.29
CA ASP A 71 1.46 13.79 -2.41
C ASP A 71 1.54 13.08 -3.78
N ALA A 72 2.16 11.91 -3.83
CA ALA A 72 2.33 11.17 -5.08
C ALA A 72 1.04 10.45 -5.53
N VAL A 73 0.14 10.10 -4.59
CA VAL A 73 -1.10 9.39 -4.90
C VAL A 73 -2.31 10.31 -5.02
N ARG A 74 -2.19 11.59 -4.67
CA ARG A 74 -3.31 12.54 -4.64
C ARG A 74 -4.03 12.69 -5.99
N ASP A 75 -3.29 12.57 -7.08
CA ASP A 75 -3.80 12.70 -8.44
C ASP A 75 -4.00 11.32 -9.13
N VAL A 76 -3.98 10.23 -8.37
CA VAL A 76 -4.17 8.87 -8.89
C VAL A 76 -5.66 8.54 -8.90
N ASP A 77 -6.21 8.20 -10.07
CA ASP A 77 -7.65 7.97 -10.27
C ASP A 77 -8.13 6.57 -9.82
N VAL A 78 -7.23 5.70 -9.34
CA VAL A 78 -7.58 4.35 -8.91
C VAL A 78 -7.39 4.18 -7.39
N PRO A 79 -8.16 3.28 -6.75
CA PRO A 79 -8.00 3.02 -5.32
C PRO A 79 -6.56 2.62 -4.96
N VAL A 80 -6.02 3.25 -3.92
CA VAL A 80 -4.73 2.92 -3.30
C VAL A 80 -4.99 2.38 -1.91
N LEU A 81 -4.63 1.13 -1.66
CA LEU A 81 -4.78 0.49 -0.36
C LEU A 81 -3.41 0.08 0.19
N THR A 82 -3.24 0.17 1.50
CA THR A 82 -1.99 -0.16 2.15
C THR A 82 -2.19 -0.84 3.49
N VAL A 83 -1.16 -1.52 3.95
CA VAL A 83 -0.91 -1.85 5.36
C VAL A 83 0.35 -1.12 5.79
N LEU A 84 0.52 -0.90 7.09
CA LEU A 84 1.80 -0.41 7.63
C LEU A 84 2.77 -1.59 7.84
N GLY A 85 4.05 -1.34 7.63
CA GLY A 85 5.14 -2.26 7.93
C GLY A 85 5.85 -1.90 9.24
N ASN A 86 6.92 -2.60 9.57
CA ASN A 86 7.64 -2.34 10.82
C ASN A 86 8.38 -0.99 10.80
N HIS A 87 8.88 -0.53 9.67
CA HIS A 87 9.51 0.79 9.54
C HIS A 87 8.54 1.94 9.82
N ASP A 88 7.27 1.77 9.47
CA ASP A 88 6.23 2.78 9.71
C ASP A 88 5.89 2.96 11.20
N HIS A 89 6.32 2.03 12.05
CA HIS A 89 6.16 2.09 13.51
C HIS A 89 7.40 2.61 14.27
N HIS A 90 8.55 2.82 13.62
CA HIS A 90 9.83 3.14 14.30
C HIS A 90 9.78 4.40 15.18
N SER A 91 9.07 5.43 14.76
CA SER A 91 8.95 6.68 15.53
C SER A 91 7.86 6.66 16.60
N ASN A 92 7.11 5.56 16.76
CA ASN A 92 5.89 5.47 17.56
C ASN A 92 4.80 6.48 17.16
N ARG A 93 4.78 6.90 15.90
CA ARG A 93 3.84 7.86 15.31
C ARG A 93 2.96 7.23 14.20
N ALA A 94 2.74 5.92 14.27
CA ALA A 94 1.97 5.19 13.26
C ALA A 94 0.55 5.77 13.04
N ALA A 95 -0.09 6.28 14.10
CA ALA A 95 -1.38 6.94 13.99
C ALA A 95 -1.30 8.24 13.15
N ASP A 96 -0.24 9.03 13.31
CA ASP A 96 -0.02 10.24 12.52
C ASP A 96 0.30 9.89 11.05
N VAL A 97 1.11 8.84 10.83
CA VAL A 97 1.40 8.29 9.49
C VAL A 97 0.10 7.88 8.80
N THR A 98 -0.76 7.12 9.51
CA THR A 98 -2.07 6.71 9.01
C THR A 98 -2.92 7.92 8.63
N ALA A 99 -3.04 8.91 9.52
CA ALA A 99 -3.84 10.09 9.28
C ALA A 99 -3.39 10.87 8.02
N VAL A 100 -2.08 11.02 7.81
CA VAL A 100 -1.53 11.67 6.61
C VAL A 100 -1.89 10.91 5.33
N LEU A 101 -1.82 9.57 5.36
CA LEU A 101 -2.16 8.73 4.22
C LEU A 101 -3.66 8.77 3.91
N GLU A 102 -4.51 8.68 4.93
CA GLU A 102 -5.96 8.74 4.79
C GLU A 102 -6.44 10.11 4.29
N GLU A 103 -5.81 11.20 4.74
CA GLU A 103 -6.07 12.56 4.22
C GLU A 103 -5.74 12.68 2.73
N ALA A 104 -4.77 11.90 2.25
CA ALA A 104 -4.42 11.82 0.84
C ALA A 104 -5.31 10.87 0.02
N GLY A 105 -6.29 10.20 0.64
CA GLY A 105 -7.20 9.26 -0.01
C GLY A 105 -6.72 7.81 -0.05
N VAL A 106 -5.65 7.47 0.66
CA VAL A 106 -5.17 6.09 0.78
C VAL A 106 -6.03 5.34 1.81
N VAL A 107 -6.46 4.14 1.50
CA VAL A 107 -7.14 3.26 2.44
C VAL A 107 -6.10 2.47 3.24
N VAL A 108 -5.95 2.80 4.52
CA VAL A 108 -5.03 2.08 5.41
C VAL A 108 -5.76 0.93 6.11
N LEU A 109 -5.27 -0.28 5.94
CA LEU A 109 -5.86 -1.48 6.52
C LEU A 109 -5.02 -1.96 7.71
N ASP A 110 -5.67 -2.13 8.87
CA ASP A 110 -5.10 -2.83 10.02
C ASP A 110 -6.13 -3.82 10.55
N ARG A 111 -5.89 -5.10 10.36
CA ARG A 111 -6.81 -6.20 10.72
C ARG A 111 -8.25 -5.91 10.28
N SER A 112 -8.37 -5.35 9.10
CA SER A 112 -9.61 -4.88 8.51
C SER A 112 -9.71 -5.28 7.05
N HIS A 113 -10.85 -4.97 6.45
CA HIS A 113 -11.08 -5.20 5.04
C HIS A 113 -11.73 -3.99 4.37
N HIS A 114 -11.54 -3.90 3.07
CA HIS A 114 -12.22 -2.92 2.22
C HIS A 114 -12.82 -3.64 1.02
N VAL A 115 -14.04 -3.26 0.65
CA VAL A 115 -14.73 -3.83 -0.53
C VAL A 115 -14.79 -2.75 -1.61
N LEU A 116 -14.35 -3.10 -2.79
CA LEU A 116 -14.33 -2.24 -3.97
C LEU A 116 -15.22 -2.84 -5.05
N GLU A 117 -15.89 -1.99 -5.82
CA GLU A 117 -16.50 -2.41 -7.07
C GLU A 117 -15.50 -2.20 -8.21
N VAL A 118 -15.09 -3.28 -8.84
CA VAL A 118 -14.16 -3.27 -9.98
C VAL A 118 -14.73 -4.14 -11.09
N CYS A 119 -14.83 -3.59 -12.29
CA CYS A 119 -15.42 -4.30 -13.44
C CYS A 119 -16.83 -4.87 -13.16
N GLY A 120 -17.67 -4.18 -12.39
CA GLY A 120 -19.02 -4.64 -12.05
C GLY A 120 -19.06 -5.87 -11.12
N ALA A 121 -17.96 -6.14 -10.41
CA ALA A 121 -17.86 -7.18 -9.39
C ALA A 121 -17.31 -6.61 -8.08
N GLU A 122 -17.78 -7.14 -6.95
CA GLU A 122 -17.23 -6.81 -5.65
C GLU A 122 -15.89 -7.52 -5.44
N LEU A 123 -14.85 -6.75 -5.13
CA LEU A 123 -13.53 -7.24 -4.75
C LEU A 123 -13.25 -6.89 -3.29
N GLY A 124 -13.13 -7.90 -2.44
CA GLY A 124 -12.71 -7.73 -1.05
C GLY A 124 -11.19 -7.76 -0.92
N VAL A 125 -10.63 -6.75 -0.26
CA VAL A 125 -9.21 -6.68 0.12
C VAL A 125 -9.10 -6.73 1.63
N VAL A 126 -8.35 -7.68 2.16
CA VAL A 126 -8.07 -7.84 3.60
C VAL A 126 -6.64 -7.43 3.86
N GLY A 127 -6.43 -6.58 4.84
CA GLY A 127 -5.11 -6.10 5.22
C GLY A 127 -4.81 -6.30 6.70
N THR A 128 -3.60 -6.75 6.98
CA THR A 128 -3.04 -6.81 8.32
C THR A 128 -1.53 -6.61 8.25
N LYS A 129 -0.96 -5.93 9.23
CA LYS A 129 0.49 -5.89 9.39
C LYS A 129 1.01 -7.31 9.57
N GLY A 130 2.07 -7.65 8.87
CA GLY A 130 2.87 -8.83 9.17
C GLY A 130 3.58 -8.67 10.51
N PHE A 131 4.19 -9.72 10.99
CA PHE A 131 5.01 -9.66 12.20
C PHE A 131 6.42 -10.20 11.92
N VAL A 132 7.38 -9.69 12.65
CA VAL A 132 8.73 -10.24 12.68
C VAL A 132 8.72 -11.42 13.65
N GLY A 133 8.87 -12.61 13.12
CA GLY A 133 8.82 -13.84 13.89
C GLY A 133 10.17 -14.56 13.95
N GLY A 134 10.19 -15.69 14.60
CA GLY A 134 11.35 -16.55 14.68
C GLY A 134 10.95 -17.98 14.97
N PHE A 135 11.95 -18.84 14.98
CA PHE A 135 11.81 -20.25 15.34
C PHE A 135 12.40 -20.49 16.73
N ALA A 136 12.08 -21.61 17.34
CA ALA A 136 12.67 -22.00 18.62
C ALA A 136 14.20 -21.94 18.57
N GLY A 137 14.80 -21.09 19.41
CA GLY A 137 16.25 -20.85 19.45
C GLY A 137 16.81 -19.83 18.47
N SER A 138 15.96 -19.21 17.64
CA SER A 138 16.36 -18.12 16.74
C SER A 138 15.17 -17.20 16.52
N HIS A 139 15.21 -15.98 17.03
CA HIS A 139 14.19 -14.98 16.74
C HIS A 139 14.84 -13.65 16.38
N ILE A 140 14.17 -12.89 15.56
CA ILE A 140 14.54 -11.53 15.21
C ILE A 140 14.07 -10.60 16.34
N PRO A 141 14.86 -9.59 16.75
CA PRO A 141 14.43 -8.62 17.76
C PRO A 141 13.11 -7.95 17.40
N ASP A 142 12.31 -7.63 18.43
CA ASP A 142 11.02 -6.93 18.30
C ASP A 142 11.26 -5.47 17.88
N PHE A 143 11.58 -5.26 16.63
CA PHE A 143 11.90 -3.96 16.06
C PHE A 143 10.73 -3.46 15.23
N GLY A 144 10.16 -2.30 15.63
CA GLY A 144 8.97 -1.75 14.96
C GLY A 144 7.70 -2.60 15.12
N GLU A 145 7.65 -3.44 16.17
CA GLU A 145 6.42 -4.13 16.55
C GLU A 145 5.61 -3.28 17.54
N PRO A 146 4.30 -3.15 17.37
CA PRO A 146 3.44 -2.44 18.32
C PRO A 146 3.29 -3.15 19.64
#